data_61a613f41b46e405fa55f75833f62d2c
#
_entry.id   61a613f41b46e405fa55f75833f62d2c
#
_cell.length_a   1.000
_cell.length_b   1.000
_cell.length_c   1.000
_cell.angle_alpha   90.00
_cell.angle_beta   90.00
_cell.angle_gamma   90.00
#
_symmetry.space_group_name_H-M   'P 1'
#
loop_
_entity.id
_entity.type
_entity.pdbx_description
1 polymer ?
#
loop_
_entity_poly.entity_id
_entity_poly.type
_entity_poly.pdbx_seq_one_letter_code
_entity_poly.pdbx_strand_id
1 'polypeptide(L)'
;MWYSLLMKKLLVLIDFQNDFIDGSLGTKEAQAIVPKVIEKLATYAENERLATQDTHFEDYLTTQEGQNLPVIHCQKGTPGWEIHKEAQVGFQRVFEKNIFGSVELAEYIRNENVDQVELIGICTDICVVSNALLIKSFAPEVKISVDASCCTGVTPESHRAALETMKSCQINVIND
;
A
#
# COMPACT_ATOMS: atom_id res chain seq x y z
N MET A 1 3.31 -8.61 38.33
CA MET A 1 2.17 -8.69 37.42
C MET A 1 2.72 -8.43 36.02
N TRP A 2 2.98 -9.48 35.24
CA TRP A 2 3.55 -9.36 33.91
C TRP A 2 2.38 -9.09 32.96
N TYR A 3 2.16 -7.84 32.56
CA TYR A 3 1.34 -7.55 31.40
C TYR A 3 2.15 -8.04 30.18
N SER A 4 1.75 -9.16 29.59
CA SER A 4 2.11 -9.48 28.21
C SER A 4 1.54 -8.35 27.36
N LEU A 5 2.37 -7.39 27.01
CA LEU A 5 2.06 -6.40 25.97
C LEU A 5 1.90 -7.18 24.68
N LEU A 6 0.64 -7.46 24.31
CA LEU A 6 0.34 -8.00 22.99
C LEU A 6 0.90 -7.02 21.98
N MET A 7 1.86 -7.48 21.17
CA MET A 7 2.46 -6.65 20.11
C MET A 7 1.36 -6.23 19.14
N LYS A 8 1.21 -4.92 18.95
CA LYS A 8 0.26 -4.36 17.99
C LYS A 8 0.84 -4.45 16.58
N LYS A 9 0.26 -5.33 15.77
CA LYS A 9 0.66 -5.54 14.39
C LYS A 9 -0.42 -5.04 13.46
N LEU A 10 -0.03 -4.38 12.38
CA LEU A 10 -0.96 -3.92 11.35
C LEU A 10 -0.48 -4.37 9.96
N LEU A 11 -1.42 -4.76 9.13
CA LEU A 11 -1.24 -4.95 7.69
C LEU A 11 -1.81 -3.75 6.96
N VAL A 12 -1.08 -3.19 6.03
CA VAL A 12 -1.53 -2.09 5.18
C VAL A 12 -1.57 -2.54 3.73
N LEU A 13 -2.76 -2.56 3.16
CA LEU A 13 -2.99 -2.79 1.74
C LEU A 13 -2.86 -1.46 0.98
N ILE A 14 -1.83 -1.32 0.17
CA ILE A 14 -1.53 -0.09 -0.58
C ILE A 14 -2.20 -0.14 -1.94
N ASP A 15 -3.15 0.78 -2.17
CA ASP A 15 -3.77 1.11 -3.45
C ASP A 15 -4.18 -0.10 -4.31
N PHE A 16 -4.74 -1.11 -3.70
CA PHE A 16 -5.14 -2.33 -4.40
C PHE A 16 -6.52 -2.16 -5.06
N GLN A 17 -6.57 -1.20 -5.99
CA GLN A 17 -7.79 -0.72 -6.66
C GLN A 17 -7.93 -1.33 -8.04
N ASN A 18 -9.18 -1.37 -8.55
CA ASN A 18 -9.47 -1.99 -9.85
C ASN A 18 -8.65 -1.39 -11.00
N ASP A 19 -8.45 -0.06 -11.03
CA ASP A 19 -7.67 0.58 -12.10
C ASP A 19 -6.21 0.12 -12.15
N PHE A 20 -5.63 -0.29 -11.02
CA PHE A 20 -4.26 -0.81 -10.96
C PHE A 20 -4.18 -2.32 -11.17
N ILE A 21 -5.29 -3.07 -11.07
CA ILE A 21 -5.31 -4.54 -11.23
C ILE A 21 -5.65 -4.93 -12.67
N ASP A 22 -6.84 -4.52 -13.13
CA ASP A 22 -7.39 -4.90 -14.44
C ASP A 22 -8.02 -3.72 -15.20
N GLY A 23 -7.98 -2.50 -14.64
CA GLY A 23 -8.49 -1.27 -15.23
C GLY A 23 -7.44 -0.51 -16.05
N SER A 24 -7.52 0.83 -16.03
CA SER A 24 -6.78 1.73 -16.93
C SER A 24 -5.25 1.64 -16.83
N LEU A 25 -4.72 1.27 -15.67
CA LEU A 25 -3.29 1.04 -15.39
C LEU A 25 -3.00 -0.42 -14.98
N GLY A 26 -3.94 -1.33 -15.23
CA GLY A 26 -3.82 -2.74 -14.88
C GLY A 26 -2.71 -3.46 -15.65
N THR A 27 -2.06 -4.42 -14.97
CA THR A 27 -0.99 -5.24 -15.54
C THR A 27 -1.24 -6.73 -15.28
N LYS A 28 -0.59 -7.60 -16.05
CA LYS A 28 -0.63 -9.05 -15.80
C LYS A 28 0.02 -9.43 -14.48
N GLU A 29 1.07 -8.72 -14.11
CA GLU A 29 1.79 -8.88 -12.86
C GLU A 29 0.88 -8.51 -11.67
N ALA A 30 0.11 -7.42 -11.77
CA ALA A 30 -0.86 -7.02 -10.75
C ALA A 30 -1.96 -8.06 -10.57
N GLN A 31 -2.49 -8.60 -11.65
CA GLN A 31 -3.48 -9.68 -11.61
C GLN A 31 -2.89 -10.97 -10.99
N ALA A 32 -1.63 -11.27 -11.27
CA ALA A 32 -0.96 -12.48 -10.79
C ALA A 32 -0.77 -12.51 -9.26
N ILE A 33 -0.65 -11.35 -8.60
CA ILE A 33 -0.49 -11.30 -7.14
C ILE A 33 -1.82 -11.33 -6.37
N VAL A 34 -2.97 -11.18 -7.03
CA VAL A 34 -4.28 -11.12 -6.36
C VAL A 34 -4.48 -12.29 -5.39
N PRO A 35 -4.28 -13.58 -5.76
CA PRO A 35 -4.48 -14.68 -4.83
C PRO A 35 -3.60 -14.58 -3.57
N LYS A 36 -2.33 -14.18 -3.72
CA LYS A 36 -1.39 -14.05 -2.59
C LYS A 36 -1.78 -12.91 -1.66
N VAL A 37 -2.25 -11.79 -2.22
CA VAL A 37 -2.77 -10.66 -1.43
C VAL A 37 -3.99 -11.08 -0.60
N ILE A 38 -4.92 -11.85 -1.20
CA ILE A 38 -6.10 -12.36 -0.48
C ILE A 38 -5.69 -13.31 0.64
N GLU A 39 -4.79 -14.25 0.37
CA GLU A 39 -4.25 -15.16 1.40
C GLU A 39 -3.59 -14.38 2.54
N LYS A 40 -2.78 -13.37 2.23
CA LYS A 40 -2.14 -12.50 3.23
C LYS A 40 -3.18 -11.74 4.06
N LEU A 41 -4.17 -11.12 3.43
CA LEU A 41 -5.25 -10.41 4.13
C LEU A 41 -5.97 -11.32 5.11
N ALA A 42 -6.19 -12.59 4.76
CA ALA A 42 -6.87 -13.55 5.63
C ALA A 42 -6.07 -13.90 6.91
N THR A 43 -4.76 -13.61 6.96
CA THR A 43 -3.92 -13.87 8.15
C THR A 43 -4.02 -12.79 9.22
N TYR A 44 -4.68 -11.66 8.94
CA TYR A 44 -4.91 -10.57 9.88
C TYR A 44 -6.39 -10.40 10.19
N ALA A 45 -6.75 -9.99 11.40
CA ALA A 45 -8.11 -9.65 11.76
C ALA A 45 -8.53 -8.30 11.13
N GLU A 46 -9.82 -8.02 11.02
CA GLU A 46 -10.33 -6.77 10.42
C GLU A 46 -9.77 -5.51 11.10
N ASN A 47 -9.69 -5.54 12.44
CA ASN A 47 -9.14 -4.44 13.24
C ASN A 47 -7.59 -4.35 13.19
N GLU A 48 -6.93 -5.21 12.46
CA GLU A 48 -5.49 -5.19 12.18
C GLU A 48 -5.18 -4.79 10.73
N ARG A 49 -6.22 -4.60 9.89
CA ARG A 49 -6.08 -4.24 8.48
C ARG A 49 -6.35 -2.78 8.24
N LEU A 50 -5.44 -2.13 7.55
CA LEU A 50 -5.60 -0.78 7.00
C LEU A 50 -5.50 -0.85 5.49
N ALA A 51 -6.04 0.14 4.79
CA ALA A 51 -5.84 0.28 3.36
C ALA A 51 -5.57 1.74 2.99
N THR A 52 -4.91 1.96 1.86
CA THR A 52 -4.90 3.25 1.17
C THR A 52 -5.69 3.15 -0.13
N GLN A 53 -6.25 4.26 -0.55
CA GLN A 53 -6.86 4.44 -1.87
C GLN A 53 -6.29 5.69 -2.53
N ASP A 54 -5.63 5.50 -3.65
CA ASP A 54 -5.30 6.59 -4.54
C ASP A 54 -6.58 7.23 -5.05
N THR A 55 -6.67 8.56 -4.98
CA THR A 55 -7.94 9.24 -5.18
C THR A 55 -7.74 10.52 -5.98
N HIS A 56 -8.23 10.51 -7.22
CA HIS A 56 -8.18 11.63 -8.12
C HIS A 56 -9.57 12.20 -8.40
N PHE A 57 -9.60 13.40 -8.95
CA PHE A 57 -10.82 14.14 -9.28
C PHE A 57 -10.81 14.56 -10.75
N GLU A 58 -11.86 15.26 -11.20
CA GLU A 58 -12.05 15.66 -12.60
C GLU A 58 -10.90 16.53 -13.15
N ASP A 59 -10.20 17.24 -12.28
CA ASP A 59 -9.06 18.10 -12.63
C ASP A 59 -7.71 17.36 -12.75
N TYR A 60 -7.69 16.03 -12.61
CA TYR A 60 -6.46 15.21 -12.60
C TYR A 60 -5.48 15.59 -13.70
N LEU A 61 -5.94 15.73 -14.95
CA LEU A 61 -5.07 16.04 -16.10
C LEU A 61 -4.40 17.41 -16.02
N THR A 62 -4.85 18.29 -15.13
CA THR A 62 -4.24 19.60 -14.88
C THR A 62 -3.23 19.58 -13.73
N THR A 63 -3.18 18.50 -12.97
CA THR A 63 -2.21 18.32 -11.89
C THR A 63 -0.83 18.00 -12.44
N GLN A 64 0.21 18.16 -11.61
CA GLN A 64 1.57 17.76 -11.97
C GLN A 64 1.64 16.26 -12.32
N GLU A 65 0.95 15.42 -11.56
CA GLU A 65 0.92 13.98 -11.82
C GLU A 65 0.26 13.69 -13.16
N GLY A 66 -0.92 14.26 -13.41
CA GLY A 66 -1.64 14.07 -14.66
C GLY A 66 -0.91 14.59 -15.91
N GLN A 67 -0.03 15.59 -15.76
CA GLN A 67 0.85 16.05 -16.83
C GLN A 67 1.97 15.04 -17.14
N ASN A 68 2.47 14.33 -16.14
CA ASN A 68 3.51 13.31 -16.29
C ASN A 68 2.91 11.94 -16.70
N LEU A 69 1.71 11.62 -16.23
CA LEU A 69 0.97 10.39 -16.53
C LEU A 69 -0.44 10.74 -16.99
N PRO A 70 -0.66 11.09 -18.27
CA PRO A 70 -1.96 11.55 -18.77
C PRO A 70 -2.96 10.39 -18.99
N VAL A 71 -3.11 9.53 -18.00
CA VAL A 71 -4.05 8.41 -17.96
C VAL A 71 -4.97 8.60 -16.78
N ILE A 72 -6.25 8.89 -17.04
CA ILE A 72 -7.25 9.01 -15.97
C ILE A 72 -7.38 7.66 -15.27
N HIS A 73 -7.22 7.66 -13.97
CA HIS A 73 -7.33 6.49 -13.11
C HIS A 73 -7.77 6.88 -11.70
N CYS A 74 -8.28 5.94 -10.97
CA CYS A 74 -8.69 6.08 -9.56
C CYS A 74 -9.53 7.35 -9.30
N GLN A 75 -10.38 7.71 -10.26
CA GLN A 75 -11.26 8.86 -10.12
C GLN A 75 -12.35 8.54 -9.09
N LYS A 76 -12.46 9.37 -8.07
CA LYS A 76 -13.35 9.12 -6.93
C LYS A 76 -14.78 8.82 -7.36
N GLY A 77 -15.34 7.74 -6.80
CA GLY A 77 -16.70 7.29 -7.05
C GLY A 77 -16.89 6.48 -8.34
N THR A 78 -15.81 6.18 -9.07
CA THR A 78 -15.86 5.27 -10.22
C THR A 78 -15.53 3.84 -9.81
N PRO A 79 -15.95 2.83 -10.58
CA PRO A 79 -15.56 1.44 -10.32
C PRO A 79 -14.04 1.22 -10.29
N GLY A 80 -13.26 1.96 -11.08
CA GLY A 80 -11.80 1.90 -11.10
C GLY A 80 -11.14 2.33 -9.80
N TRP A 81 -11.74 3.28 -9.10
CA TRP A 81 -11.30 3.78 -7.79
C TRP A 81 -11.53 2.78 -6.65
N GLU A 82 -12.53 1.91 -6.76
CA GLU A 82 -12.86 0.98 -5.69
C GLU A 82 -11.73 -0.02 -5.44
N ILE A 83 -11.54 -0.40 -4.17
CA ILE A 83 -10.66 -1.53 -3.80
C ILE A 83 -11.15 -2.78 -4.55
N HIS A 84 -10.20 -3.55 -5.11
CA HIS A 84 -10.51 -4.73 -5.90
C HIS A 84 -11.45 -5.69 -5.13
N LYS A 85 -12.50 -6.14 -5.79
CA LYS A 85 -13.62 -6.89 -5.18
C LYS A 85 -13.20 -8.06 -4.30
N GLU A 86 -12.15 -8.78 -4.70
CA GLU A 86 -11.64 -9.92 -3.93
C GLU A 86 -10.88 -9.50 -2.66
N ALA A 87 -10.42 -8.24 -2.59
CA ALA A 87 -9.73 -7.67 -1.43
C ALA A 87 -10.69 -6.89 -0.49
N GLN A 88 -11.98 -6.85 -0.78
CA GLN A 88 -12.99 -6.18 0.06
C GLN A 88 -13.38 -7.04 1.27
N VAL A 89 -12.41 -7.29 2.16
CA VAL A 89 -12.55 -8.18 3.33
C VAL A 89 -12.79 -7.46 4.66
N GLY A 90 -13.05 -6.15 4.61
CA GLY A 90 -13.15 -5.28 5.78
C GLY A 90 -11.79 -4.75 6.24
N PHE A 91 -11.76 -3.46 6.55
CA PHE A 91 -10.60 -2.73 7.05
C PHE A 91 -11.01 -1.88 8.25
N GLN A 92 -10.13 -1.78 9.23
CA GLN A 92 -10.31 -0.89 10.38
C GLN A 92 -10.41 0.57 9.91
N ARG A 93 -9.58 0.93 8.91
CA ARG A 93 -9.57 2.26 8.31
C ARG A 93 -9.02 2.22 6.88
N VAL A 94 -9.59 3.06 6.04
CA VAL A 94 -9.09 3.33 4.68
C VAL A 94 -8.66 4.80 4.61
N PHE A 95 -7.48 5.06 4.05
CA PHE A 95 -6.90 6.40 3.89
C PHE A 95 -6.94 6.78 2.41
N GLU A 96 -7.78 7.73 2.06
CA GLU A 96 -7.74 8.34 0.73
C GLU A 96 -6.54 9.27 0.62
N LYS A 97 -5.85 9.24 -0.49
CA LYS A 97 -4.69 10.10 -0.78
C LYS A 97 -4.68 10.51 -2.24
N ASN A 98 -4.18 11.69 -2.53
CA ASN A 98 -4.07 12.23 -3.88
C ASN A 98 -2.63 12.32 -4.40
N ILE A 99 -1.73 11.59 -3.75
CA ILE A 99 -0.30 11.48 -4.08
C ILE A 99 0.22 10.13 -3.55
N PHE A 100 1.41 9.75 -3.92
CA PHE A 100 1.98 8.42 -3.70
C PHE A 100 2.04 7.97 -2.23
N GLY A 101 2.48 8.84 -1.32
CA GLY A 101 2.53 8.54 0.13
C GLY A 101 1.39 9.20 0.90
N SER A 102 0.87 8.51 1.93
CA SER A 102 -0.16 9.03 2.83
C SER A 102 0.44 9.55 4.13
N VAL A 103 0.48 10.86 4.29
CA VAL A 103 0.89 11.50 5.56
C VAL A 103 -0.05 11.09 6.69
N GLU A 104 -1.35 11.02 6.42
CA GLU A 104 -2.36 10.64 7.40
C GLU A 104 -2.16 9.20 7.92
N LEU A 105 -1.80 8.25 7.03
CA LEU A 105 -1.42 6.90 7.43
C LEU A 105 -0.18 6.90 8.32
N ALA A 106 0.86 7.65 7.93
CA ALA A 106 2.11 7.70 8.70
C ALA A 106 1.90 8.31 10.10
N GLU A 107 1.09 9.36 10.20
CA GLU A 107 0.69 9.97 11.49
C GLU A 107 -0.15 9.00 12.32
N TYR A 108 -1.08 8.28 11.70
CA TYR A 108 -1.88 7.26 12.38
C TYR A 108 -0.97 6.17 12.99
N ILE A 109 -0.04 5.61 12.21
CA ILE A 109 0.91 4.60 12.70
C ILE A 109 1.71 5.11 13.89
N ARG A 110 2.23 6.35 13.81
CA ARG A 110 2.97 6.97 14.91
C ARG A 110 2.14 7.11 16.18
N ASN A 111 0.88 7.57 16.04
CA ASN A 111 0.03 7.93 17.18
C ASN A 111 -0.59 6.70 17.87
N GLU A 112 -0.73 5.59 17.14
CA GLU A 112 -1.37 4.37 17.62
C GLU A 112 -0.44 3.42 18.38
N ASN A 113 0.84 3.80 18.59
CA ASN A 113 1.85 2.97 19.26
C ASN A 113 1.93 1.55 18.64
N VAL A 114 2.03 1.50 17.32
CA VAL A 114 2.15 0.24 16.57
C VAL A 114 3.57 -0.30 16.71
N ASP A 115 3.71 -1.59 16.97
CA ASP A 115 5.02 -2.25 17.06
C ASP A 115 5.54 -2.72 15.70
N GLN A 116 4.63 -3.19 14.83
CA GLN A 116 4.98 -3.75 13.53
C GLN A 116 3.94 -3.35 12.47
N VAL A 117 4.44 -3.02 11.29
CA VAL A 117 3.63 -2.75 10.09
C VAL A 117 4.15 -3.62 8.95
N GLU A 118 3.26 -4.36 8.31
CA GLU A 118 3.53 -5.06 7.07
C GLU A 118 2.80 -4.36 5.92
N LEU A 119 3.53 -4.09 4.82
CA LEU A 119 2.99 -3.44 3.63
C LEU A 119 2.88 -4.45 2.49
N ILE A 120 1.76 -4.42 1.80
CA ILE A 120 1.48 -5.17 0.57
C ILE A 120 0.73 -4.28 -0.41
N GLY A 121 0.74 -4.59 -1.70
CA GLY A 121 -0.05 -3.87 -2.70
C GLY A 121 0.75 -3.32 -3.87
N ILE A 122 0.31 -2.20 -4.44
CA ILE A 122 0.73 -1.68 -5.75
C ILE A 122 0.93 -0.15 -5.69
N CYS A 123 1.87 0.44 -6.43
CA CYS A 123 3.02 -0.23 -7.07
C CYS A 123 4.19 -0.20 -6.10
N THR A 124 5.01 -1.26 -6.10
CA THR A 124 6.19 -1.37 -5.21
C THR A 124 7.09 -0.16 -5.32
N ASP A 125 7.34 0.28 -6.55
CA ASP A 125 8.27 1.36 -6.93
C ASP A 125 7.67 2.77 -6.84
N ILE A 126 6.40 2.90 -6.48
CA ILE A 126 5.71 4.19 -6.36
C ILE A 126 5.04 4.30 -4.97
N CYS A 127 3.84 3.79 -4.81
CA CYS A 127 3.04 4.00 -3.60
C CYS A 127 3.54 3.17 -2.42
N VAL A 128 4.00 1.93 -2.62
CA VAL A 128 4.49 1.07 -1.54
C VAL A 128 5.77 1.66 -0.94
N VAL A 129 6.80 1.93 -1.76
CA VAL A 129 8.07 2.52 -1.28
C VAL A 129 7.85 3.89 -0.65
N SER A 130 6.97 4.72 -1.21
CA SER A 130 6.65 6.05 -0.67
C SER A 130 6.04 5.96 0.72
N ASN A 131 5.06 5.09 0.93
CA ASN A 131 4.46 4.88 2.25
C ASN A 131 5.44 4.24 3.23
N ALA A 132 6.25 3.27 2.81
CA ALA A 132 7.24 2.62 3.65
C ALA A 132 8.26 3.62 4.21
N LEU A 133 8.82 4.49 3.35
CA LEU A 133 9.79 5.52 3.74
C LEU A 133 9.15 6.63 4.59
N LEU A 134 7.90 6.99 4.28
CA LEU A 134 7.17 7.99 5.04
C LEU A 134 6.85 7.48 6.45
N ILE A 135 6.37 6.25 6.60
CA ILE A 135 6.16 5.61 7.90
C ILE A 135 7.48 5.52 8.66
N LYS A 136 8.58 5.12 8.01
CA LYS A 136 9.91 5.07 8.62
C LYS A 136 10.36 6.43 9.15
N SER A 137 10.03 7.52 8.47
CA SER A 137 10.37 8.88 8.87
C SER A 137 9.54 9.37 10.06
N PHE A 138 8.25 9.01 10.11
CA PHE A 138 7.32 9.43 11.17
C PHE A 138 7.43 8.58 12.43
N ALA A 139 7.74 7.30 12.28
CA ALA A 139 7.78 6.30 13.35
C ALA A 139 9.04 5.41 13.21
N PRO A 140 10.24 5.94 13.47
CA PRO A 140 11.52 5.26 13.17
C PRO A 140 11.72 3.94 13.92
N GLU A 141 11.08 3.76 15.07
CA GLU A 141 11.20 2.56 15.89
C GLU A 141 10.21 1.46 15.52
N VAL A 142 9.20 1.77 14.70
CA VAL A 142 8.26 0.75 14.20
C VAL A 142 8.99 -0.20 13.25
N LYS A 143 8.80 -1.49 13.46
CA LYS A 143 9.33 -2.52 12.56
C LYS A 143 8.49 -2.57 11.29
N ILE A 144 9.05 -2.15 10.18
CA ILE A 144 8.37 -2.14 8.89
C ILE A 144 8.85 -3.33 8.06
N SER A 145 7.92 -4.09 7.51
CA SER A 145 8.19 -5.12 6.52
C SER A 145 7.38 -4.88 5.24
N VAL A 146 7.89 -5.37 4.12
CA VAL A 146 7.21 -5.40 2.82
C VAL A 146 7.25 -6.83 2.33
N ASP A 147 6.09 -7.42 2.03
CA ASP A 147 6.02 -8.74 1.42
C ASP A 147 6.13 -8.61 -0.10
N ALA A 148 7.33 -8.91 -0.63
CA ALA A 148 7.62 -8.77 -2.05
C ALA A 148 6.72 -9.66 -2.93
N SER A 149 6.30 -10.83 -2.42
CA SER A 149 5.42 -11.74 -3.15
C SER A 149 3.98 -11.24 -3.26
N CYS A 150 3.60 -10.26 -2.43
CA CYS A 150 2.29 -9.59 -2.41
C CYS A 150 2.38 -8.15 -2.95
N CYS A 151 3.46 -7.81 -3.64
CA CYS A 151 3.68 -6.52 -4.29
C CYS A 151 4.08 -6.70 -5.73
N THR A 152 3.79 -5.71 -6.56
CA THR A 152 4.34 -5.61 -7.92
C THR A 152 4.57 -4.16 -8.31
N GLY A 153 5.62 -3.90 -9.08
CA GLY A 153 5.95 -2.58 -9.62
C GLY A 153 5.41 -2.39 -11.03
N VAL A 154 5.70 -1.22 -11.60
CA VAL A 154 5.37 -0.91 -13.00
C VAL A 154 6.12 -1.86 -13.95
N THR A 155 7.36 -2.20 -13.61
CA THR A 155 8.16 -3.22 -14.29
C THR A 155 8.86 -4.14 -13.27
N PRO A 156 9.29 -5.36 -13.66
CA PRO A 156 10.10 -6.19 -12.77
C PRO A 156 11.40 -5.53 -12.32
N GLU A 157 12.00 -4.69 -13.16
CA GLU A 157 13.24 -3.95 -12.86
C GLU A 157 13.00 -2.89 -11.79
N SER A 158 11.96 -2.07 -11.94
CA SER A 158 11.63 -1.01 -10.97
C SER A 158 11.14 -1.60 -9.64
N HIS A 159 10.42 -2.73 -9.68
CA HIS A 159 10.06 -3.49 -8.48
C HIS A 159 11.31 -3.88 -7.68
N ARG A 160 12.30 -4.54 -8.30
CA ARG A 160 13.54 -4.93 -7.63
C ARG A 160 14.32 -3.72 -7.10
N ALA A 161 14.43 -2.64 -7.89
CA ALA A 161 15.11 -1.43 -7.47
C ALA A 161 14.47 -0.81 -6.21
N ALA A 162 13.15 -0.79 -6.13
CA ALA A 162 12.43 -0.30 -4.95
C ALA A 162 12.65 -1.19 -3.73
N LEU A 163 12.65 -2.51 -3.88
CA LEU A 163 12.94 -3.44 -2.79
C LEU A 163 14.37 -3.23 -2.25
N GLU A 164 15.37 -3.06 -3.12
CA GLU A 164 16.74 -2.77 -2.70
C GLU A 164 16.86 -1.41 -1.99
N THR A 165 16.13 -0.41 -2.46
CA THR A 165 16.06 0.90 -1.78
C THR A 165 15.47 0.75 -0.38
N MET A 166 14.39 0.00 -0.24
CA MET A 166 13.75 -0.25 1.06
C MET A 166 14.67 -1.01 2.01
N LYS A 167 15.38 -2.05 1.54
CA LYS A 167 16.40 -2.76 2.32
C LYS A 167 17.48 -1.80 2.83
N SER A 168 17.98 -0.93 1.96
CA SER A 168 18.99 0.08 2.32
C SER A 168 18.48 1.06 3.39
N CYS A 169 17.17 1.34 3.40
CA CYS A 169 16.50 2.18 4.40
C CYS A 169 16.02 1.42 5.64
N GLN A 170 16.55 0.20 5.88
CA GLN A 170 16.23 -0.63 7.06
C GLN A 170 14.76 -1.08 7.13
N ILE A 171 14.13 -1.25 6.00
CA ILE A 171 12.83 -1.88 5.87
C ILE A 171 13.06 -3.36 5.54
N ASN A 172 12.40 -4.26 6.28
CA ASN A 172 12.55 -5.69 6.10
C ASN A 172 11.74 -6.16 4.88
N VAL A 173 12.43 -6.62 3.85
CA VAL A 173 11.79 -7.23 2.66
C VAL A 173 11.71 -8.73 2.88
N ILE A 174 10.51 -9.29 2.81
CA ILE A 174 10.25 -10.73 2.97
C ILE A 174 9.69 -11.32 1.68
N ASN A 175 9.90 -12.62 1.49
CA ASN A 175 9.41 -13.39 0.33
C ASN A 175 9.87 -12.82 -1.04
N ASP A 176 11.09 -12.25 -1.08
CA ASP A 176 11.75 -11.73 -2.28
C ASP A 176 12.38 -12.85 -3.12
#